data_23b88b6f3d1a4b4660dcd8526e770eca
#
_entry.id   23b88b6f3d1a4b4660dcd8526e770eca
#
_cell.length_a   1.000
_cell.length_b   1.000
_cell.length_c   1.000
_cell.angle_alpha   90.00
_cell.angle_beta   90.00
_cell.angle_gamma   90.00
#
_symmetry.space_group_name_H-M   'P 1'
#
loop_
_entity.id
_entity.type
_entity.pdbx_description
1 polymer ?
#
loop_
_entity_poly.entity_id
_entity_poly.type
_entity_poly.pdbx_seq_one_letter_code
_entity_poly.pdbx_strand_id
1 'polypeptide(L)'
;PHLSPTETHEQANAAITGEKAEKYFMDWAPSNHPEWGEPVSRTDRVGLGFDIEFPEHRLKVEVKGCRGRIENIRMTECEWAVAERTGSNYVLAVVSHLDTPDRVRVTLIRDPFQELRGVASEQRQLQVTYTIPRNSLRQNVNEDDNWFQ
;
A
#
# COMPACT_ATOMS: atom_id res chain seq x y z
N PRO A 1 -12.81 16.08 -20.52
CA PRO A 1 -11.92 17.06 -19.91
C PRO A 1 -10.47 16.69 -20.25
N HIS A 2 -9.77 17.63 -20.91
CA HIS A 2 -8.35 17.48 -21.17
C HIS A 2 -7.59 17.70 -19.84
N LEU A 3 -6.89 16.67 -19.40
CA LEU A 3 -5.96 16.83 -18.29
C LEU A 3 -4.82 17.76 -18.72
N SER A 4 -4.32 18.57 -17.81
CA SER A 4 -3.16 19.41 -18.08
C SER A 4 -1.92 18.50 -18.30
N PRO A 5 -0.90 18.97 -19.05
CA PRO A 5 0.33 18.21 -19.21
C PRO A 5 1.01 17.85 -17.88
N THR A 6 0.86 18.66 -16.89
CA THR A 6 1.39 18.44 -15.53
C THR A 6 0.67 17.28 -14.85
N GLU A 7 -0.67 17.27 -14.90
CA GLU A 7 -1.47 16.18 -14.32
C GLU A 7 -1.19 14.84 -14.99
N THR A 8 -1.01 14.82 -16.31
CA THR A 8 -0.65 13.61 -17.04
C THR A 8 0.73 13.09 -16.62
N HIS A 9 1.68 13.99 -16.40
CA HIS A 9 3.03 13.63 -15.98
C HIS A 9 3.05 13.08 -14.55
N GLU A 10 2.30 13.69 -13.64
CA GLU A 10 2.14 13.21 -12.26
C GLU A 10 1.49 11.83 -12.21
N GLN A 11 0.47 11.59 -13.02
CA GLN A 11 -0.18 10.27 -13.10
C GLN A 11 0.78 9.20 -13.64
N ALA A 12 1.58 9.51 -14.65
CA ALA A 12 2.59 8.59 -15.18
C ALA A 12 3.66 8.27 -14.13
N ASN A 13 4.12 9.27 -13.37
CA ASN A 13 5.08 9.07 -12.29
C ASN A 13 4.50 8.24 -11.15
N ALA A 14 3.23 8.45 -10.80
CA ALA A 14 2.53 7.66 -9.78
C ALA A 14 2.40 6.19 -10.19
N ALA A 15 2.09 5.91 -11.46
CA ALA A 15 2.02 4.55 -11.99
C ALA A 15 3.37 3.83 -11.92
N ILE A 16 4.46 4.50 -12.32
CA ILE A 16 5.82 3.95 -12.24
C ILE A 16 6.21 3.67 -10.79
N THR A 17 5.90 4.57 -9.87
CA THR A 17 6.16 4.40 -8.44
C THR A 17 5.40 3.20 -7.89
N GLY A 18 4.14 3.02 -8.27
CA GLY A 18 3.33 1.86 -7.88
C GLY A 18 3.93 0.54 -8.34
N GLU A 19 4.34 0.45 -9.60
CA GLU A 19 4.97 -0.75 -10.15
C GLU A 19 6.28 -1.10 -9.43
N LYS A 20 7.10 -0.12 -9.15
CA LYS A 20 8.35 -0.31 -8.40
C LYS A 20 8.09 -0.78 -6.97
N ALA A 21 7.09 -0.22 -6.31
CA ALA A 21 6.71 -0.61 -4.96
C ALA A 21 6.25 -2.07 -4.90
N GLU A 22 5.39 -2.47 -5.83
CA GLU A 22 4.89 -3.85 -5.90
C GLU A 22 6.02 -4.85 -6.18
N LYS A 23 6.89 -4.53 -7.12
CA LYS A 23 8.04 -5.37 -7.44
C LYS A 23 8.98 -5.51 -6.25
N TYR A 24 9.28 -4.41 -5.59
CA TYR A 24 10.13 -4.43 -4.39
C TYR A 24 9.51 -5.30 -3.31
N PHE A 25 8.23 -5.13 -3.05
CA PHE A 25 7.51 -5.90 -2.03
C PHE A 25 7.48 -7.40 -2.35
N MET A 26 7.26 -7.77 -3.61
CA MET A 26 7.26 -9.17 -4.06
C MET A 26 8.59 -9.87 -3.78
N ASP A 27 9.71 -9.15 -3.93
CA ASP A 27 11.04 -9.67 -3.67
C ASP A 27 11.38 -9.64 -2.17
N TRP A 28 10.91 -8.62 -1.47
CA TRP A 28 11.20 -8.39 -0.05
C TRP A 28 10.45 -9.37 0.87
N ALA A 29 9.19 -9.62 0.60
CA ALA A 29 8.31 -10.37 1.50
C ALA A 29 8.78 -11.81 1.76
N PRO A 30 9.18 -12.60 0.76
CA PRO A 30 9.64 -13.97 1.03
C PRO A 30 10.89 -14.04 1.92
N SER A 31 11.75 -13.03 1.85
CA SER A 31 12.97 -12.97 2.66
C SER A 31 12.71 -12.53 4.09
N ASN A 32 11.70 -11.68 4.31
CA ASN A 32 11.40 -11.08 5.61
C ASN A 32 10.22 -11.72 6.33
N HIS A 33 9.30 -12.30 5.57
CA HIS A 33 8.10 -12.99 6.07
C HIS A 33 7.92 -14.35 5.37
N PRO A 34 8.89 -15.28 5.51
CA PRO A 34 8.76 -16.59 4.89
C PRO A 34 7.55 -17.38 5.37
N GLU A 35 7.03 -17.05 6.57
CA GLU A 35 5.83 -17.65 7.14
C GLU A 35 4.55 -17.34 6.36
N TRP A 36 4.56 -16.31 5.50
CA TRP A 36 3.39 -15.99 4.67
C TRP A 36 3.26 -16.91 3.45
N GLY A 37 4.31 -17.64 3.11
CA GLY A 37 4.35 -18.48 1.92
C GLY A 37 4.67 -17.69 0.65
N GLU A 38 4.32 -18.26 -0.49
CA GLU A 38 4.61 -17.65 -1.79
C GLU A 38 3.58 -16.57 -2.17
N PRO A 39 4.03 -15.36 -2.52
CA PRO A 39 3.14 -14.31 -2.99
C PRO A 39 2.70 -14.53 -4.43
N VAL A 40 1.47 -14.12 -4.72
CA VAL A 40 0.92 -14.09 -6.07
C VAL A 40 0.45 -12.67 -6.37
N SER A 41 0.96 -12.09 -7.46
CA SER A 41 0.48 -10.79 -7.92
C SER A 41 -0.93 -10.92 -8.49
N ARG A 42 -1.81 -9.97 -8.12
CA ARG A 42 -3.20 -9.88 -8.59
C ARG A 42 -3.46 -8.58 -9.34
N THR A 43 -2.41 -7.86 -9.71
CA THR A 43 -2.53 -6.55 -10.36
C THR A 43 -3.10 -6.60 -11.78
N ASP A 44 -3.13 -7.78 -12.40
CA ASP A 44 -3.79 -8.05 -13.67
C ASP A 44 -5.31 -8.12 -13.56
N ARG A 45 -5.86 -8.17 -12.35
CA ARG A 45 -7.30 -8.23 -12.08
C ARG A 45 -7.81 -6.93 -11.51
N VAL A 46 -8.72 -6.29 -12.22
CA VAL A 46 -9.34 -5.03 -11.81
C VAL A 46 -10.41 -5.28 -10.74
N GLY A 47 -10.44 -4.42 -9.72
CA GLY A 47 -11.53 -4.38 -8.75
C GLY A 47 -11.47 -5.38 -7.61
N LEU A 48 -10.34 -6.04 -7.39
CA LEU A 48 -10.16 -6.95 -6.24
C LEU A 48 -9.97 -6.21 -4.92
N GLY A 49 -9.48 -4.97 -4.97
CA GLY A 49 -9.22 -4.17 -3.77
C GLY A 49 -7.93 -4.54 -3.04
N PHE A 50 -7.02 -5.25 -3.69
CA PHE A 50 -5.67 -5.56 -3.20
C PHE A 50 -4.77 -5.95 -4.38
N ASP A 51 -3.45 -5.88 -4.17
CA ASP A 51 -2.46 -6.10 -5.23
C ASP A 51 -1.83 -7.50 -5.19
N ILE A 52 -1.57 -8.02 -4.00
CA ILE A 52 -0.81 -9.24 -3.79
C ILE A 52 -1.57 -10.13 -2.81
N GLU A 53 -1.55 -11.42 -3.07
CA GLU A 53 -2.14 -12.42 -2.20
C GLU A 53 -1.08 -13.45 -1.79
N PHE A 54 -1.14 -13.86 -0.53
CA PHE A 54 -0.44 -15.03 -0.02
C PHE A 54 -1.49 -16.11 0.24
N PRO A 55 -1.78 -16.98 -0.75
CA PRO A 55 -2.93 -17.88 -0.70
C PRO A 55 -2.89 -18.87 0.46
N GLU A 56 -1.70 -19.34 0.85
CA GLU A 56 -1.53 -20.32 1.93
C GLU A 56 -2.11 -19.82 3.27
N HIS A 57 -2.04 -18.51 3.50
CA HIS A 57 -2.54 -17.87 4.73
C HIS A 57 -3.72 -16.94 4.49
N ARG A 58 -4.26 -16.92 3.27
CA ARG A 58 -5.36 -16.04 2.86
C ARG A 58 -5.07 -14.55 3.14
N LEU A 59 -3.80 -14.19 3.11
CA LEU A 59 -3.37 -12.82 3.38
C LEU A 59 -3.46 -12.00 2.09
N LYS A 60 -4.09 -10.83 2.18
CA LYS A 60 -4.23 -9.88 1.09
C LYS A 60 -3.41 -8.64 1.41
N VAL A 61 -2.64 -8.17 0.45
CA VAL A 61 -1.77 -7.02 0.64
C VAL A 61 -2.06 -5.96 -0.42
N GLU A 62 -2.33 -4.75 0.04
CA GLU A 62 -2.37 -3.54 -0.77
C GLU A 62 -1.02 -2.84 -0.64
N VAL A 63 -0.35 -2.60 -1.76
CA VAL A 63 0.96 -1.96 -1.78
C VAL A 63 0.83 -0.52 -2.23
N LYS A 64 1.36 0.40 -1.44
CA LYS A 64 1.44 1.82 -1.78
C LYS A 64 2.90 2.26 -1.81
N GLY A 65 3.28 2.99 -2.83
CA GLY A 65 4.65 3.46 -3.02
C GLY A 65 4.81 4.95 -2.73
N CYS A 66 5.95 5.31 -2.13
CA CYS A 66 6.38 6.69 -1.96
C CYS A 66 7.79 6.84 -2.51
N ARG A 67 8.02 7.87 -3.32
CA ARG A 67 9.35 8.13 -3.89
C ARG A 67 10.37 8.48 -2.82
N GLY A 68 10.00 9.34 -1.88
CA GLY A 68 10.79 9.72 -0.73
C GLY A 68 10.19 9.17 0.55
N ARG A 69 10.14 10.02 1.58
CA ARG A 69 9.50 9.69 2.85
C ARG A 69 8.02 9.34 2.67
N ILE A 70 7.45 8.64 3.65
CA ILE A 70 6.01 8.36 3.68
C ILE A 70 5.23 9.68 3.66
N GLU A 71 4.28 9.78 2.76
CA GLU A 71 3.34 10.88 2.64
C GLU A 71 1.92 10.39 2.95
N ASN A 72 0.92 11.25 2.73
CA ASN A 72 -0.47 10.84 2.88
C ASN A 72 -0.79 9.73 1.87
N ILE A 73 -1.34 8.64 2.37
CA ILE A 73 -1.70 7.47 1.58
C ILE A 73 -3.18 7.56 1.20
N ARG A 74 -3.49 7.23 -0.04
CA ARG A 74 -4.86 7.19 -0.54
C ARG A 74 -5.25 5.76 -0.84
N MET A 75 -6.41 5.37 -0.34
CA MET A 75 -7.04 4.11 -0.68
C MET A 75 -8.34 4.38 -1.42
N THR A 76 -8.61 3.60 -2.44
CA THR A 76 -9.88 3.67 -3.16
C THR A 76 -11.02 3.16 -2.28
N GLU A 77 -12.25 3.46 -2.66
CA GLU A 77 -13.42 2.93 -1.97
C GLU A 77 -13.42 1.40 -1.95
N CYS A 78 -13.06 0.77 -3.07
CA CYS A 78 -12.97 -0.67 -3.17
C CYS A 78 -11.91 -1.26 -2.23
N GLU A 79 -10.70 -0.69 -2.21
CA GLU A 79 -9.62 -1.11 -1.32
C GLU A 79 -10.02 -0.98 0.15
N TRP A 80 -10.63 0.14 0.51
CA TRP A 80 -11.09 0.38 1.88
C TRP A 80 -12.19 -0.60 2.32
N ALA A 81 -13.15 -0.87 1.44
CA ALA A 81 -14.23 -1.83 1.70
C ALA A 81 -13.70 -3.27 1.83
N VAL A 82 -12.75 -3.66 1.00
CA VAL A 82 -12.13 -4.99 1.09
C VAL A 82 -11.31 -5.11 2.37
N ALA A 83 -10.60 -4.06 2.76
CA ALA A 83 -9.86 -4.02 4.02
C ALA A 83 -10.79 -4.22 5.23
N GLU A 84 -11.96 -3.55 5.23
CA GLU A 84 -12.97 -3.71 6.28
C GLU A 84 -13.47 -5.15 6.38
N ARG A 85 -13.85 -5.75 5.26
CA ARG A 85 -14.38 -7.13 5.23
C ARG A 85 -13.33 -8.18 5.58
N THR A 86 -12.11 -7.96 5.17
CA THR A 86 -11.01 -8.93 5.34
C THR A 86 -10.43 -8.90 6.75
N GLY A 87 -10.42 -7.72 7.38
CA GLY A 87 -9.93 -7.56 8.75
C GLY A 87 -8.44 -7.87 8.88
N SER A 88 -8.08 -8.69 9.85
CA SER A 88 -6.67 -8.98 10.18
C SER A 88 -5.89 -9.72 9.08
N ASN A 89 -6.58 -10.26 8.08
CA ASN A 89 -5.94 -10.88 6.92
C ASN A 89 -5.71 -9.90 5.76
N TYR A 90 -5.88 -8.60 6.00
CA TYR A 90 -5.53 -7.54 5.07
C TYR A 90 -4.35 -6.75 5.65
N VAL A 91 -3.35 -6.51 4.82
CA VAL A 91 -2.16 -5.74 5.18
C VAL A 91 -2.02 -4.58 4.20
N LEU A 92 -1.82 -3.38 4.72
CA LEU A 92 -1.37 -2.24 3.94
C LEU A 92 0.15 -2.19 4.05
N ALA A 93 0.84 -2.33 2.93
CA ALA A 93 2.29 -2.23 2.83
C ALA A 93 2.67 -0.92 2.14
N VAL A 94 3.38 -0.06 2.85
CA VAL A 94 3.89 1.20 2.31
C VAL A 94 5.37 1.06 2.06
N VAL A 95 5.76 1.13 0.78
CA VAL A 95 7.16 1.07 0.37
C VAL A 95 7.64 2.49 0.11
N SER A 96 8.55 2.96 0.92
CA SER A 96 9.04 4.35 0.88
C SER A 96 10.51 4.44 0.48
N HIS A 97 10.94 5.65 0.13
CA HIS A 97 12.31 5.94 -0.32
C HIS A 97 12.70 5.18 -1.58
N LEU A 98 11.76 4.98 -2.48
CA LEU A 98 11.99 4.27 -3.74
C LEU A 98 13.00 4.97 -4.67
N ASP A 99 13.22 6.29 -4.48
CA ASP A 99 14.23 7.05 -5.23
C ASP A 99 15.66 6.81 -4.73
N THR A 100 15.82 6.20 -3.56
CA THR A 100 17.12 5.96 -2.93
C THR A 100 17.26 4.47 -2.65
N PRO A 101 17.85 3.67 -3.57
CA PRO A 101 17.85 2.21 -3.46
C PRO A 101 18.36 1.65 -2.14
N ASP A 102 19.33 2.31 -1.53
CA ASP A 102 19.92 1.88 -0.25
C ASP A 102 19.07 2.23 0.97
N ARG A 103 17.97 2.97 0.78
CA ARG A 103 17.12 3.46 1.87
C ARG A 103 15.67 3.03 1.75
N VAL A 104 15.35 2.12 0.84
CA VAL A 104 13.98 1.63 0.67
C VAL A 104 13.52 0.97 1.98
N ARG A 105 12.32 1.36 2.41
CA ARG A 105 11.72 0.86 3.65
C ARG A 105 10.32 0.34 3.38
N VAL A 106 9.99 -0.77 4.01
CA VAL A 106 8.63 -1.33 4.01
C VAL A 106 8.01 -1.10 5.38
N THR A 107 6.85 -0.46 5.40
CA THR A 107 6.03 -0.26 6.60
C THR A 107 4.75 -1.06 6.44
N LEU A 108 4.46 -1.93 7.40
CA LEU A 108 3.29 -2.80 7.37
C LEU A 108 2.26 -2.36 8.39
N ILE A 109 1.00 -2.33 7.98
CA ILE A 109 -0.13 -2.09 8.86
C ILE A 109 -1.12 -3.23 8.66
N ARG A 110 -1.26 -4.06 9.67
CA ARG A 110 -2.20 -5.16 9.67
C ARG A 110 -3.56 -4.67 10.11
N ASP A 111 -4.62 -5.12 9.43
CA ASP A 111 -5.98 -4.64 9.65
C ASP A 111 -6.09 -3.10 9.59
N PRO A 112 -5.73 -2.50 8.44
CA PRO A 112 -5.67 -1.05 8.33
C PRO A 112 -7.02 -0.37 8.57
N PHE A 113 -8.13 -1.01 8.25
CA PHE A 113 -9.44 -0.44 8.52
C PHE A 113 -9.64 -0.24 10.02
N GLN A 114 -9.41 -1.28 10.82
CA GLN A 114 -9.58 -1.21 12.28
C GLN A 114 -8.60 -0.22 12.92
N GLU A 115 -7.36 -0.23 12.48
CA GLU A 115 -6.30 0.61 13.05
C GLU A 115 -6.43 2.08 12.65
N LEU A 116 -6.93 2.38 11.47
CA LEU A 116 -6.84 3.71 10.87
C LEU A 116 -8.20 4.37 10.63
N ARG A 117 -9.31 3.69 10.82
CA ARG A 117 -10.64 4.26 10.55
C ARG A 117 -10.93 5.55 11.31
N GLY A 118 -10.34 5.72 12.50
CA GLY A 118 -10.52 6.91 13.32
C GLY A 118 -9.79 8.15 12.80
N VAL A 119 -8.82 7.98 11.90
CA VAL A 119 -8.00 9.07 11.35
C VAL A 119 -8.12 9.22 9.84
N ALA A 120 -8.69 8.24 9.16
CA ALA A 120 -8.94 8.32 7.72
C ALA A 120 -10.07 9.32 7.44
N SER A 121 -9.88 10.17 6.43
CA SER A 121 -10.89 11.11 5.98
C SER A 121 -11.39 10.77 4.59
N GLU A 122 -12.71 10.76 4.41
CA GLU A 122 -13.32 10.52 3.12
C GLU A 122 -13.23 11.77 2.26
N GLN A 123 -12.77 11.60 1.03
CA GLN A 123 -12.75 12.67 0.02
C GLN A 123 -13.57 12.22 -1.18
N ARG A 124 -14.58 12.99 -1.51
CA ARG A 124 -15.46 12.72 -2.64
C ARG A 124 -15.10 13.62 -3.81
N GLN A 125 -14.65 12.99 -4.88
CA GLN A 125 -14.49 13.62 -6.20
C GLN A 125 -15.18 12.73 -7.22
N LEU A 126 -14.57 12.49 -8.37
CA LEU A 126 -15.06 11.50 -9.34
C LEU A 126 -14.92 10.06 -8.81
N GLN A 127 -14.01 9.86 -7.88
CA GLN A 127 -13.81 8.62 -7.14
C GLN A 127 -13.72 8.92 -5.66
N VAL A 128 -14.26 8.03 -4.81
CA VAL A 128 -14.07 8.10 -3.37
C VAL A 128 -12.73 7.48 -3.03
N THR A 129 -11.91 8.22 -2.31
CA THR A 129 -10.64 7.73 -1.78
C THR A 129 -10.56 8.08 -0.29
N TYR A 130 -9.78 7.31 0.45
CA TYR A 130 -9.53 7.53 1.87
C TYR A 130 -8.08 7.93 2.03
N THR A 131 -7.85 9.13 2.56
CA THR A 131 -6.51 9.63 2.84
C THR A 131 -6.13 9.29 4.26
N ILE A 132 -5.02 8.60 4.41
CA ILE A 132 -4.46 8.20 5.70
C ILE A 132 -3.27 9.11 5.98
N PRO A 133 -3.33 9.91 7.07
CA PRO A 133 -2.24 10.81 7.41
C PRO A 133 -0.93 10.07 7.71
N ARG A 134 0.15 10.63 7.24
CA ARG A 134 1.50 10.11 7.47
C ARG A 134 1.81 9.82 8.93
N ASN A 135 1.38 10.68 9.83
CA ASN A 135 1.63 10.54 11.27
C ASN A 135 0.95 9.29 11.85
N SER A 136 -0.25 8.95 11.35
CA SER A 136 -0.96 7.74 11.78
C SER A 136 -0.26 6.47 11.34
N LEU A 137 0.34 6.47 10.14
CA LEU A 137 1.14 5.36 9.65
C LEU A 137 2.37 5.12 10.51
N ARG A 138 3.02 6.17 10.99
CA ARG A 138 4.16 6.08 11.89
C ARG A 138 3.81 5.53 13.26
N GLN A 139 2.64 5.87 13.78
CA GLN A 139 2.17 5.41 15.09
C GLN A 139 1.84 3.92 15.10
N ASN A 140 1.50 3.35 13.96
CA ASN A 140 1.08 1.95 13.82
C ASN A 140 2.18 1.02 13.30
N VAL A 141 3.42 1.53 13.19
CA VAL A 141 4.58 0.70 12.87
C VAL A 141 5.03 -0.02 14.14
N ASN A 142 4.91 -1.34 14.16
CA ASN A 142 5.53 -2.15 15.20
C ASN A 142 7.04 -2.15 15.02
N GLU A 143 7.80 -2.17 16.11
CA GLU A 143 9.26 -2.24 16.05
C GLU A 143 9.72 -3.46 15.24
N ASP A 144 9.00 -4.56 15.36
CA ASP A 144 9.25 -5.80 14.62
C ASP A 144 8.98 -5.69 13.12
N ASP A 145 8.15 -4.73 12.71
CA ASP A 145 7.82 -4.47 11.30
C ASP A 145 8.67 -3.33 10.71
N ASN A 146 9.57 -2.79 11.48
CA ASN A 146 10.41 -1.68 11.07
C ASN A 146 11.71 -2.19 10.42
N TRP A 147 11.58 -2.52 9.15
CA TRP A 147 12.68 -3.09 8.36
C TRP A 147 13.57 -1.97 7.81
N PHE A 148 14.72 -1.82 8.42
CA PHE A 148 15.78 -0.98 7.88
C PHE A 148 16.63 -1.80 6.92
N GLN A 149 16.68 -1.36 5.71
CA GLN A 149 17.60 -1.91 4.73
C GLN A 149 18.73 -0.95 4.47
#